data_0d7493bf3ca5796f763cba877210541e
#
_entry.id   0d7493bf3ca5796f763cba877210541e
#
_cell.length_a   1.000
_cell.length_b   1.000
_cell.length_c   1.000
_cell.angle_alpha   90.00
_cell.angle_beta   90.00
_cell.angle_gamma   90.00
#
_symmetry.space_group_name_H-M   'P 1'
#
loop_
_entity.id
_entity.type
_entity.pdbx_description
1 polymer ?
#
loop_
_entity_poly.entity_id
_entity_poly.type
_entity_poly.pdbx_seq_one_letter_code
_entity_poly.pdbx_strand_id
1 'polypeptide(L)'
;MLFSNANKAPKVSILVPIYNTSKYLPECLDSLLGQTLKDIEIVCINDGSTDNSPDIIREYQKRDSRVKIVDKANSGYGDSMNKGIEHATGEYIGICESDDFASPDMFETLWRYAHRHRLDVVKCNYFEHDASGDREMHVYDGYKYKHVFDPAKEQSVLAEIPIIWSALYRRQFIIDNGIAFNTTPGASYQDTSFVQQCWMAARRAALLPYFGLHYRVDNTASSCKSST
;
A
#
# COMPACT_ATOMS: atom_id res chain seq x y z
N MET A 1 -37.54 13.19 1.62
CA MET A 1 -36.39 13.56 2.47
C MET A 1 -35.14 12.82 1.94
N LEU A 2 -34.31 13.53 1.18
CA LEU A 2 -33.03 13.02 0.73
C LEU A 2 -32.07 13.18 1.91
N PHE A 3 -31.77 12.11 2.62
CA PHE A 3 -30.68 12.09 3.57
C PHE A 3 -29.39 12.28 2.77
N SER A 4 -28.78 13.45 2.91
CA SER A 4 -27.43 13.71 2.43
C SER A 4 -26.51 12.64 3.00
N ASN A 5 -25.87 11.84 2.15
CA ASN A 5 -24.70 11.03 2.52
C ASN A 5 -23.58 12.02 2.91
N ALA A 6 -23.65 12.53 4.14
CA ALA A 6 -22.56 13.29 4.72
C ALA A 6 -21.34 12.39 4.77
N ASN A 7 -20.33 12.74 4.01
CA ASN A 7 -18.92 12.28 3.96
C ASN A 7 -18.56 11.21 5.01
N LYS A 8 -18.93 9.97 4.75
CA LYS A 8 -18.35 8.86 5.51
C LYS A 8 -16.91 8.69 5.01
N ALA A 9 -15.94 8.78 5.91
CA ALA A 9 -14.54 8.54 5.55
C ALA A 9 -14.39 7.18 4.86
N PRO A 10 -13.52 7.06 3.85
CA PRO A 10 -13.24 5.79 3.18
C PRO A 10 -12.78 4.73 4.18
N LYS A 11 -13.03 3.48 3.87
CA LYS A 11 -12.52 2.36 4.66
C LYS A 11 -11.01 2.20 4.51
N VAL A 12 -10.52 2.41 3.29
CA VAL A 12 -9.09 2.31 2.96
C VAL A 12 -8.68 3.47 2.06
N SER A 13 -7.56 4.10 2.40
CA SER A 13 -6.78 4.95 1.51
C SER A 13 -5.65 4.13 0.93
N ILE A 14 -5.62 3.98 -0.39
CA ILE A 14 -4.56 3.25 -1.10
C ILE A 14 -3.56 4.28 -1.62
N LEU A 15 -2.34 4.25 -1.10
CA LEU A 15 -1.26 5.13 -1.53
C LEU A 15 -0.55 4.53 -2.73
N VAL A 16 -0.41 5.33 -3.79
CA VAL A 16 0.28 4.93 -5.03
C VAL A 16 1.39 5.95 -5.28
N PRO A 17 2.64 5.67 -4.89
CA PRO A 17 3.77 6.51 -5.23
C PRO A 17 4.11 6.36 -6.72
N ILE A 18 4.31 7.49 -7.42
CA ILE A 18 4.47 7.51 -8.87
C ILE A 18 5.70 8.35 -9.24
N TYR A 19 6.66 7.71 -9.91
CA TYR A 19 7.79 8.40 -10.55
C TYR A 19 8.20 7.68 -11.82
N ASN A 20 7.85 8.24 -12.98
CA ASN A 20 8.20 7.71 -14.31
C ASN A 20 7.78 6.24 -14.54
N THR A 21 6.51 5.91 -14.24
CA THR A 21 5.95 4.56 -14.35
C THR A 21 4.80 4.45 -15.36
N SER A 22 4.74 5.37 -16.33
CA SER A 22 3.63 5.46 -17.30
C SER A 22 3.28 4.15 -18.01
N LYS A 23 4.27 3.26 -18.17
CA LYS A 23 4.08 1.94 -18.82
C LYS A 23 3.15 1.02 -18.01
N TYR A 24 3.27 1.01 -16.69
CA TYR A 24 2.58 0.06 -15.81
C TYR A 24 1.40 0.68 -15.06
N LEU A 25 1.41 1.99 -14.91
CA LEU A 25 0.44 2.76 -14.14
C LEU A 25 -1.02 2.52 -14.52
N PRO A 26 -1.42 2.33 -15.80
CA PRO A 26 -2.80 2.00 -16.15
C PRO A 26 -3.27 0.67 -15.51
N GLU A 27 -2.46 -0.39 -15.55
CA GLU A 27 -2.80 -1.69 -14.96
C GLU A 27 -2.94 -1.59 -13.44
N CYS A 28 -2.03 -0.88 -12.79
CA CYS A 28 -2.11 -0.58 -11.36
C CYS A 28 -3.45 0.09 -11.03
N LEU A 29 -3.78 1.22 -11.66
CA LEU A 29 -4.98 1.99 -11.37
C LEU A 29 -6.26 1.23 -11.71
N ASP A 30 -6.30 0.47 -12.81
CA ASP A 30 -7.44 -0.37 -13.18
C ASP A 30 -7.70 -1.43 -12.11
N SER A 31 -6.66 -2.08 -11.59
CA SER A 31 -6.77 -3.07 -10.52
C SER A 31 -7.34 -2.47 -9.22
N LEU A 32 -6.95 -1.25 -8.89
CA LEU A 32 -7.43 -0.53 -7.70
C LEU A 32 -8.87 -0.04 -7.87
N LEU A 33 -9.24 0.48 -9.04
CA LEU A 33 -10.62 0.88 -9.33
C LEU A 33 -11.56 -0.32 -9.44
N GLY A 34 -11.02 -1.49 -9.86
CA GLY A 34 -11.70 -2.77 -9.94
C GLY A 34 -12.00 -3.43 -8.59
N GLN A 35 -11.45 -2.95 -7.47
CA GLN A 35 -11.62 -3.58 -6.16
C GLN A 35 -13.09 -3.81 -5.79
N THR A 36 -13.37 -4.94 -5.13
CA THR A 36 -14.71 -5.27 -4.59
C THR A 36 -15.12 -4.31 -3.50
N LEU A 37 -14.17 -3.85 -2.67
CA LEU A 37 -14.38 -2.80 -1.69
C LEU A 37 -14.53 -1.44 -2.39
N LYS A 38 -15.76 -0.88 -2.41
CA LYS A 38 -16.04 0.39 -3.10
C LYS A 38 -15.74 1.65 -2.27
N ASP A 39 -15.82 1.53 -0.94
CA ASP A 39 -15.54 2.64 0.00
C ASP A 39 -14.02 2.84 0.17
N ILE A 40 -13.33 3.20 -0.91
CA ILE A 40 -11.90 3.45 -0.95
C ILE A 40 -11.59 4.81 -1.58
N GLU A 41 -10.43 5.34 -1.29
CA GLU A 41 -9.80 6.39 -2.08
C GLU A 41 -8.43 5.91 -2.56
N ILE A 42 -8.00 6.38 -3.72
CA ILE A 42 -6.70 6.09 -4.33
C ILE A 42 -5.92 7.39 -4.37
N VAL A 43 -4.90 7.50 -3.53
CA VAL A 43 -4.06 8.69 -3.43
C VAL A 43 -2.83 8.48 -4.30
N CYS A 44 -2.85 9.08 -5.49
CA CYS A 44 -1.73 9.06 -6.44
C CYS A 44 -0.75 10.17 -6.09
N ILE A 45 0.44 9.84 -5.64
CA ILE A 45 1.48 10.79 -5.28
C ILE A 45 2.49 10.88 -6.43
N ASN A 46 2.38 11.92 -7.24
CA ASN A 46 3.29 12.16 -8.35
C ASN A 46 4.53 12.90 -7.87
N ASP A 47 5.66 12.21 -7.79
CA ASP A 47 6.96 12.74 -7.34
C ASP A 47 7.74 13.42 -8.49
N GLY A 48 7.07 14.33 -9.20
CA GLY A 48 7.70 15.10 -10.28
C GLY A 48 8.06 14.25 -11.50
N SER A 49 7.17 13.33 -11.92
CA SER A 49 7.39 12.54 -13.13
C SER A 49 7.56 13.39 -14.37
N THR A 50 8.45 12.97 -15.25
CA THR A 50 8.78 13.63 -16.53
C THR A 50 8.29 12.85 -17.74
N ASP A 51 7.74 11.66 -17.55
CA ASP A 51 7.07 10.85 -18.55
C ASP A 51 5.56 11.17 -18.65
N ASN A 52 4.78 10.30 -19.27
CA ASN A 52 3.32 10.49 -19.41
C ASN A 52 2.51 10.16 -18.14
N SER A 53 3.13 9.79 -17.02
CA SER A 53 2.41 9.43 -15.78
C SER A 53 1.46 10.55 -15.30
N PRO A 54 1.83 11.85 -15.31
CA PRO A 54 0.93 12.92 -14.87
C PRO A 54 -0.36 13.02 -15.69
N ASP A 55 -0.30 12.77 -16.99
CA ASP A 55 -1.51 12.82 -17.85
C ASP A 55 -2.41 11.61 -17.59
N ILE A 56 -1.82 10.43 -17.41
CA ILE A 56 -2.55 9.21 -17.06
C ILE A 56 -3.35 9.42 -15.77
N ILE A 57 -2.73 9.85 -14.67
CA ILE A 57 -3.45 10.03 -13.40
C ILE A 57 -4.55 11.08 -13.49
N ARG A 58 -4.36 12.17 -14.27
CA ARG A 58 -5.41 13.17 -14.51
C ARG A 58 -6.59 12.60 -15.29
N GLU A 59 -6.33 11.71 -16.24
CA GLU A 59 -7.37 11.03 -16.98
C GLU A 59 -8.19 10.10 -16.07
N TYR A 60 -7.54 9.32 -15.21
CA TYR A 60 -8.21 8.47 -14.24
C TYR A 60 -9.02 9.28 -13.21
N GLN A 61 -8.49 10.41 -12.72
CA GLN A 61 -9.22 11.30 -11.80
C GLN A 61 -10.50 11.87 -12.43
N LYS A 62 -10.48 12.18 -13.73
CA LYS A 62 -11.70 12.63 -14.45
C LYS A 62 -12.75 11.53 -14.57
N ARG A 63 -12.35 10.27 -14.64
CA ARG A 63 -13.24 9.11 -14.78
C ARG A 63 -13.81 8.64 -13.45
N ASP A 64 -13.06 8.77 -12.35
CA ASP A 64 -13.47 8.26 -11.05
C ASP A 64 -13.04 9.19 -9.91
N SER A 65 -14.01 9.66 -9.15
CA SER A 65 -13.82 10.62 -8.04
C SER A 65 -13.04 10.04 -6.85
N ARG A 66 -12.85 8.73 -6.79
CA ARG A 66 -12.03 8.07 -5.78
C ARG A 66 -10.53 8.33 -5.98
N VAL A 67 -10.12 8.69 -7.19
CA VAL A 67 -8.72 9.03 -7.51
C VAL A 67 -8.42 10.45 -7.05
N LYS A 68 -7.45 10.58 -6.15
CA LYS A 68 -6.92 11.85 -5.63
C LYS A 68 -5.49 12.01 -6.10
N ILE A 69 -5.10 13.23 -6.46
CA ILE A 69 -3.75 13.52 -6.95
C ILE A 69 -3.03 14.44 -5.97
N VAL A 70 -1.80 14.08 -5.65
CA VAL A 70 -0.84 14.89 -4.90
C VAL A 70 0.36 15.10 -5.81
N ASP A 71 0.40 16.25 -6.50
CA ASP A 71 1.54 16.64 -7.33
C ASP A 71 2.61 17.35 -6.48
N LYS A 72 3.88 16.95 -6.61
CA LYS A 72 5.00 17.57 -5.92
C LYS A 72 6.27 17.58 -6.77
N ALA A 73 7.23 18.43 -6.44
CA ALA A 73 8.58 18.31 -6.98
C ALA A 73 9.24 17.02 -6.48
N ASN A 74 10.10 16.42 -7.30
CA ASN A 74 10.81 15.21 -6.90
C ASN A 74 11.62 15.45 -5.61
N SER A 75 11.33 14.66 -4.59
CA SER A 75 12.03 14.69 -3.30
C SER A 75 12.23 13.30 -2.72
N GLY A 76 11.94 12.27 -3.52
CA GLY A 76 12.19 10.86 -3.21
C GLY A 76 11.01 10.14 -2.58
N TYR A 77 11.16 8.82 -2.53
CA TYR A 77 10.13 7.87 -2.16
C TYR A 77 9.55 8.12 -0.76
N GLY A 78 10.41 8.29 0.25
CA GLY A 78 9.97 8.47 1.63
C GLY A 78 9.14 9.72 1.86
N ASP A 79 9.51 10.86 1.23
CA ASP A 79 8.72 12.09 1.28
C ASP A 79 7.36 11.90 0.57
N SER A 80 7.35 11.23 -0.57
CA SER A 80 6.12 10.92 -1.30
C SER A 80 5.17 10.09 -0.46
N MET A 81 5.66 9.06 0.24
CA MET A 81 4.85 8.23 1.14
C MET A 81 4.31 9.02 2.33
N ASN A 82 5.12 9.89 2.95
CA ASN A 82 4.67 10.76 4.04
C ASN A 82 3.57 11.72 3.56
N LYS A 83 3.71 12.31 2.37
CA LYS A 83 2.65 13.12 1.74
C LYS A 83 1.38 12.31 1.49
N GLY A 84 1.50 11.06 1.05
CA GLY A 84 0.38 10.16 0.91
C GLY A 84 -0.35 9.93 2.25
N ILE A 85 0.38 9.68 3.34
CA ILE A 85 -0.19 9.50 4.69
C ILE A 85 -0.91 10.79 5.16
N GLU A 86 -0.32 11.97 4.91
CA GLU A 86 -0.94 13.26 5.25
C GLU A 86 -2.29 13.47 4.54
N HIS A 87 -2.40 13.07 3.28
CA HIS A 87 -3.62 13.23 2.46
C HIS A 87 -4.64 12.10 2.64
N ALA A 88 -4.24 10.97 3.21
CA ALA A 88 -5.12 9.84 3.47
C ALA A 88 -6.20 10.20 4.49
N THR A 89 -7.45 9.83 4.21
CA THR A 89 -8.61 10.07 5.10
C THR A 89 -9.29 8.78 5.57
N GLY A 90 -8.88 7.63 5.03
CA GLY A 90 -9.43 6.32 5.32
C GLY A 90 -9.13 5.81 6.72
N GLU A 91 -9.90 4.82 7.16
CA GLU A 91 -9.69 4.12 8.43
C GLU A 91 -8.35 3.38 8.44
N TYR A 92 -8.02 2.74 7.31
CA TYR A 92 -6.77 2.04 7.08
C TYR A 92 -6.03 2.62 5.88
N ILE A 93 -4.71 2.47 5.88
CA ILE A 93 -3.82 2.78 4.76
C ILE A 93 -3.34 1.48 4.15
N GLY A 94 -3.50 1.33 2.84
CA GLY A 94 -2.86 0.33 2.00
C GLY A 94 -1.84 1.00 1.08
N ILE A 95 -0.90 0.24 0.55
CA ILE A 95 0.12 0.71 -0.39
C ILE A 95 0.10 -0.21 -1.60
N CYS A 96 0.15 0.37 -2.78
CA CYS A 96 0.35 -0.34 -4.04
C CYS A 96 1.38 0.43 -4.87
N GLU A 97 2.51 -0.19 -5.16
CA GLU A 97 3.51 0.43 -6.03
C GLU A 97 2.93 0.60 -7.44
N SER A 98 3.34 1.67 -8.12
CA SER A 98 2.75 2.05 -9.41
C SER A 98 3.09 1.12 -10.58
N ASP A 99 4.00 0.18 -10.39
CA ASP A 99 4.34 -0.90 -11.33
C ASP A 99 3.75 -2.26 -10.95
N ASP A 100 3.05 -2.35 -9.80
CA ASP A 100 2.36 -3.53 -9.30
C ASP A 100 0.84 -3.44 -9.52
N PHE A 101 0.12 -4.53 -9.22
CA PHE A 101 -1.34 -4.54 -9.24
C PHE A 101 -1.93 -5.44 -8.14
N ALA A 102 -3.18 -5.15 -7.74
CA ALA A 102 -3.85 -5.85 -6.65
C ALA A 102 -4.89 -6.86 -7.16
N SER A 103 -4.99 -8.02 -6.48
CA SER A 103 -6.11 -8.94 -6.67
C SER A 103 -7.45 -8.25 -6.38
N PRO A 104 -8.54 -8.59 -7.08
CA PRO A 104 -9.80 -7.82 -7.03
C PRO A 104 -10.44 -7.67 -5.65
N ASP A 105 -10.18 -8.57 -4.71
CA ASP A 105 -10.76 -8.58 -3.36
C ASP A 105 -9.74 -8.36 -2.24
N MET A 106 -8.51 -7.94 -2.58
CA MET A 106 -7.43 -7.77 -1.61
C MET A 106 -7.82 -6.82 -0.48
N PHE A 107 -8.21 -5.60 -0.81
CA PHE A 107 -8.50 -4.59 0.20
C PHE A 107 -9.77 -4.90 1.00
N GLU A 108 -10.75 -5.58 0.40
CA GLU A 108 -11.92 -6.05 1.13
C GLU A 108 -11.57 -7.15 2.13
N THR A 109 -10.79 -8.13 1.72
CA THR A 109 -10.37 -9.27 2.55
C THR A 109 -9.57 -8.78 3.75
N LEU A 110 -8.56 -7.93 3.51
CA LEU A 110 -7.74 -7.37 4.58
C LEU A 110 -8.54 -6.44 5.50
N TRP A 111 -9.34 -5.52 4.93
CA TRP A 111 -10.13 -4.58 5.71
C TRP A 111 -11.16 -5.28 6.60
N ARG A 112 -11.92 -6.26 6.09
CA ARG A 112 -12.92 -6.99 6.88
C ARG A 112 -12.30 -7.64 8.11
N TYR A 113 -11.13 -8.25 7.94
CA TYR A 113 -10.44 -8.89 9.05
C TYR A 113 -9.87 -7.87 10.03
N ALA A 114 -9.18 -6.85 9.53
CA ALA A 114 -8.58 -5.79 10.34
C ALA A 114 -9.61 -5.02 11.16
N HIS A 115 -10.71 -4.60 10.53
CA HIS A 115 -11.79 -3.85 11.18
C HIS A 115 -12.49 -4.69 12.26
N ARG A 116 -12.83 -5.95 11.94
CA ARG A 116 -13.47 -6.87 12.90
C ARG A 116 -12.64 -7.07 14.16
N HIS A 117 -11.34 -7.20 14.00
CA HIS A 117 -10.41 -7.48 15.11
C HIS A 117 -9.71 -6.23 15.65
N ARG A 118 -10.03 -5.04 15.15
CA ARG A 118 -9.42 -3.75 15.54
C ARG A 118 -7.89 -3.82 15.49
N LEU A 119 -7.36 -4.31 14.38
CA LEU A 119 -5.92 -4.49 14.21
C LEU A 119 -5.21 -3.16 13.96
N ASP A 120 -3.98 -3.05 14.43
CA ASP A 120 -3.05 -1.99 14.05
C ASP A 120 -2.44 -2.30 12.68
N VAL A 121 -2.09 -3.58 12.45
CA VAL A 121 -1.48 -4.08 11.22
C VAL A 121 -2.10 -5.42 10.84
N VAL A 122 -2.45 -5.60 9.57
CA VAL A 122 -2.74 -6.90 8.97
C VAL A 122 -1.88 -7.07 7.72
N LYS A 123 -1.30 -8.26 7.55
CA LYS A 123 -0.48 -8.57 6.35
C LYS A 123 -0.93 -9.88 5.73
N CYS A 124 -0.61 -10.04 4.44
CA CYS A 124 -0.85 -11.27 3.70
C CYS A 124 0.37 -11.62 2.81
N ASN A 125 0.33 -12.80 2.20
CA ASN A 125 1.26 -13.23 1.17
C ASN A 125 1.04 -12.47 -0.14
N TYR A 126 1.90 -12.69 -1.14
CA TYR A 126 1.83 -12.02 -2.42
C TYR A 126 2.22 -12.96 -3.57
N PHE A 127 2.00 -12.53 -4.79
CA PHE A 127 2.53 -13.17 -5.98
C PHE A 127 3.73 -12.39 -6.52
N GLU A 128 4.78 -13.09 -6.96
CA GLU A 128 5.70 -12.52 -7.93
C GLU A 128 5.11 -12.70 -9.33
N HIS A 129 5.10 -11.62 -10.11
CA HIS A 129 4.51 -11.57 -11.44
C HIS A 129 5.54 -11.24 -12.51
N ASP A 130 5.58 -12.03 -13.59
CA ASP A 130 6.34 -11.77 -14.80
C ASP A 130 5.60 -12.28 -16.05
N ALA A 131 6.25 -12.22 -17.21
CA ALA A 131 5.67 -12.69 -18.48
C ALA A 131 5.26 -14.18 -18.48
N SER A 132 5.73 -15.00 -17.54
CA SER A 132 5.35 -16.42 -17.40
C SER A 132 4.10 -16.61 -16.51
N GLY A 133 3.66 -15.57 -15.80
CA GLY A 133 2.51 -15.59 -14.89
C GLY A 133 2.88 -15.33 -13.43
N ASP A 134 2.01 -15.78 -12.54
CA ASP A 134 2.12 -15.55 -11.11
C ASP A 134 2.79 -16.72 -10.39
N ARG A 135 3.65 -16.41 -9.43
CA ARG A 135 4.26 -17.37 -8.51
C ARG A 135 3.93 -16.98 -7.06
N GLU A 136 3.33 -17.89 -6.31
CA GLU A 136 3.01 -17.68 -4.89
C GLU A 136 4.26 -17.50 -4.02
N MET A 137 4.28 -16.43 -3.23
CA MET A 137 5.33 -16.12 -2.28
C MET A 137 4.79 -16.22 -0.86
N HIS A 138 5.14 -17.30 -0.20
CA HIS A 138 4.71 -17.64 1.16
C HIS A 138 5.63 -17.00 2.20
N VAL A 139 5.45 -15.72 2.47
CA VAL A 139 6.32 -14.96 3.39
C VAL A 139 6.15 -15.41 4.84
N TYR A 140 4.95 -15.87 5.18
CA TYR A 140 4.59 -16.16 6.58
C TYR A 140 4.38 -17.64 6.84
N ASP A 141 5.11 -18.51 6.14
CA ASP A 141 5.09 -19.95 6.40
C ASP A 141 5.64 -20.24 7.79
N GLY A 142 4.94 -21.10 8.52
CA GLY A 142 5.25 -21.42 9.91
C GLY A 142 4.57 -20.50 10.95
N TYR A 143 3.95 -19.42 10.52
CA TYR A 143 3.15 -18.56 11.41
C TYR A 143 1.70 -19.07 11.52
N LYS A 144 1.07 -18.73 12.64
CA LYS A 144 -0.34 -19.00 12.84
C LYS A 144 -1.20 -17.95 12.13
N TYR A 145 -1.75 -18.31 11.00
CA TYR A 145 -2.67 -17.45 10.27
C TYR A 145 -3.99 -17.21 11.00
N LYS A 146 -4.63 -16.07 10.73
CA LYS A 146 -5.91 -15.65 11.33
C LYS A 146 -5.88 -15.64 12.87
N HIS A 147 -4.71 -15.43 13.42
CA HIS A 147 -4.48 -15.26 14.84
C HIS A 147 -4.11 -13.81 15.13
N VAL A 148 -4.75 -13.22 16.16
CA VAL A 148 -4.38 -11.86 16.61
C VAL A 148 -3.27 -11.99 17.63
N PHE A 149 -2.13 -11.36 17.37
CA PHE A 149 -0.95 -11.40 18.23
C PHE A 149 -0.41 -10.00 18.55
N ASP A 150 0.42 -9.93 19.57
CA ASP A 150 1.19 -8.75 19.95
C ASP A 150 2.64 -8.93 19.46
N PRO A 151 3.12 -8.15 18.45
CA PRO A 151 4.48 -8.28 17.94
C PRO A 151 5.57 -8.10 18.99
N ALA A 152 5.31 -7.36 20.07
CA ALA A 152 6.26 -7.24 21.17
C ALA A 152 6.48 -8.56 21.93
N LYS A 153 5.53 -9.49 21.85
CA LYS A 153 5.58 -10.82 22.48
C LYS A 153 5.96 -11.93 21.49
N GLU A 154 5.62 -11.75 20.21
CA GLU A 154 5.91 -12.70 19.12
C GLU A 154 6.87 -12.04 18.12
N GLN A 155 8.11 -11.84 18.56
CA GLN A 155 9.11 -11.02 17.87
C GLN A 155 9.66 -11.64 16.56
N SER A 156 9.39 -12.91 16.27
CA SER A 156 9.85 -13.56 15.02
C SER A 156 9.44 -12.77 13.77
N VAL A 157 8.29 -12.11 13.78
CA VAL A 157 7.80 -11.30 12.66
C VAL A 157 8.72 -10.12 12.30
N LEU A 158 9.57 -9.67 13.23
CA LEU A 158 10.57 -8.61 12.98
C LEU A 158 11.72 -9.06 12.07
N ALA A 159 11.93 -10.36 11.95
CA ALA A 159 12.98 -10.94 11.10
C ALA A 159 12.50 -11.21 9.66
N GLU A 160 11.21 -11.05 9.39
CA GLU A 160 10.66 -11.28 8.06
C GLU A 160 10.98 -10.13 7.09
N ILE A 161 10.89 -10.45 5.79
CA ILE A 161 11.10 -9.47 4.72
C ILE A 161 10.17 -8.27 4.94
N PRO A 162 10.68 -7.04 4.97
CA PRO A 162 9.91 -5.85 5.33
C PRO A 162 9.06 -5.32 4.17
N ILE A 163 8.23 -6.17 3.56
CA ILE A 163 7.29 -5.75 2.51
C ILE A 163 6.21 -4.83 3.08
N ILE A 164 5.92 -3.72 2.39
CA ILE A 164 4.94 -2.72 2.87
C ILE A 164 3.58 -2.86 2.19
N TRP A 165 3.55 -3.35 0.96
CA TRP A 165 2.41 -3.29 0.06
C TRP A 165 1.40 -4.46 0.19
N SER A 166 1.75 -5.59 0.79
CA SER A 166 0.78 -6.68 1.07
C SER A 166 0.15 -6.52 2.46
N ALA A 167 -0.32 -5.33 2.80
CA ALA A 167 -0.73 -4.97 4.15
C ALA A 167 -1.82 -3.91 4.20
N LEU A 168 -2.49 -3.81 5.37
CA LEU A 168 -3.19 -2.62 5.83
C LEU A 168 -2.66 -2.19 7.19
N TYR A 169 -2.49 -0.89 7.33
CA TYR A 169 -2.05 -0.22 8.55
C TYR A 169 -3.19 0.70 9.04
N ARG A 170 -3.59 0.61 10.29
CA ARG A 170 -4.62 1.50 10.83
C ARG A 170 -4.09 2.94 10.84
N ARG A 171 -4.76 3.85 10.14
CA ARG A 171 -4.27 5.22 9.96
C ARG A 171 -4.04 5.93 11.29
N GLN A 172 -4.97 5.84 12.23
CA GLN A 172 -4.83 6.50 13.54
C GLN A 172 -3.65 5.93 14.34
N PHE A 173 -3.37 4.63 14.21
CA PHE A 173 -2.19 4.01 14.83
C PHE A 173 -0.87 4.61 14.31
N ILE A 174 -0.77 4.84 12.98
CA ILE A 174 0.42 5.50 12.38
C ILE A 174 0.59 6.90 12.99
N ILE A 175 -0.49 7.68 13.06
CA ILE A 175 -0.48 9.06 13.57
C ILE A 175 -0.13 9.10 15.06
N ASP A 176 -0.78 8.28 15.89
CA ASP A 176 -0.60 8.27 17.35
C ASP A 176 0.82 7.89 17.77
N ASN A 177 1.53 7.10 16.93
CA ASN A 177 2.89 6.65 17.22
C ASN A 177 3.97 7.44 16.46
N GLY A 178 3.60 8.46 15.68
CA GLY A 178 4.53 9.26 14.89
C GLY A 178 5.32 8.44 13.85
N ILE A 179 4.71 7.37 13.31
CA ILE A 179 5.34 6.48 12.35
C ILE A 179 5.43 7.19 11.00
N ALA A 180 6.63 7.25 10.43
CA ALA A 180 6.89 7.94 9.17
C ALA A 180 8.00 7.25 8.38
N PHE A 181 8.00 7.47 7.08
CA PHE A 181 9.10 7.07 6.20
C PHE A 181 10.29 8.01 6.38
N ASN A 182 11.50 7.47 6.32
CA ASN A 182 12.71 8.28 6.27
C ASN A 182 12.76 9.04 4.94
N THR A 183 13.05 10.34 4.99
CA THR A 183 13.14 11.23 3.80
C THR A 183 14.54 11.28 3.21
N THR A 184 15.25 10.15 3.16
CA THR A 184 16.53 10.05 2.48
C THR A 184 16.36 10.16 0.97
N PRO A 185 17.32 10.73 0.23
CA PRO A 185 17.25 10.80 -1.23
C PRO A 185 17.13 9.41 -1.88
N GLY A 186 16.39 9.35 -3.00
CA GLY A 186 16.20 8.11 -3.75
C GLY A 186 15.14 7.18 -3.16
N ALA A 187 15.25 5.89 -3.45
CA ALA A 187 14.33 4.83 -3.01
C ALA A 187 15.16 3.66 -2.48
N SER A 188 15.70 3.78 -1.26
CA SER A 188 16.56 2.75 -0.65
C SER A 188 16.20 2.53 0.81
N TYR A 189 15.63 1.36 1.12
CA TYR A 189 15.36 0.87 2.48
C TYR A 189 14.43 1.73 3.36
N GLN A 190 13.69 2.70 2.78
CA GLN A 190 12.71 3.49 3.53
C GLN A 190 11.52 2.63 3.99
N ASP A 191 11.16 1.62 3.20
CA ASP A 191 10.17 0.58 3.51
C ASP A 191 10.56 -0.22 4.76
N THR A 192 11.82 -0.66 4.85
CA THR A 192 12.34 -1.41 6.01
C THR A 192 12.14 -0.63 7.30
N SER A 193 12.53 0.65 7.32
CA SER A 193 12.37 1.50 8.49
C SER A 193 10.90 1.65 8.88
N PHE A 194 10.01 1.89 7.92
CA PHE A 194 8.58 2.04 8.17
C PHE A 194 7.95 0.76 8.75
N VAL A 195 8.23 -0.40 8.14
CA VAL A 195 7.70 -1.69 8.59
C VAL A 195 8.19 -2.02 10.00
N GLN A 196 9.46 -1.77 10.31
CA GLN A 196 10.01 -2.01 11.65
C GLN A 196 9.36 -1.10 12.69
N GLN A 197 9.15 0.19 12.40
CA GLN A 197 8.41 1.09 13.30
C GLN A 197 6.98 0.56 13.55
N CYS A 198 6.29 0.11 12.50
CA CYS A 198 4.95 -0.46 12.62
C CYS A 198 4.96 -1.70 13.53
N TRP A 199 5.88 -2.64 13.33
CA TRP A 199 5.96 -3.85 14.15
C TRP A 199 6.29 -3.56 15.62
N MET A 200 7.22 -2.65 15.89
CA MET A 200 7.60 -2.29 17.25
C MET A 200 6.49 -1.56 18.02
N ALA A 201 5.69 -0.75 17.33
CA ALA A 201 4.60 0.00 17.94
C ALA A 201 3.30 -0.81 18.07
N ALA A 202 3.04 -1.74 17.15
CA ALA A 202 1.78 -2.49 17.10
C ALA A 202 1.55 -3.34 18.36
N ARG A 203 0.28 -3.47 18.73
CA ARG A 203 -0.17 -4.34 19.83
C ARG A 203 -1.16 -5.39 19.34
N ARG A 204 -1.76 -5.17 18.21
CA ARG A 204 -2.75 -6.06 17.61
C ARG A 204 -2.44 -6.23 16.12
N ALA A 205 -1.81 -7.33 15.79
CA ALA A 205 -1.48 -7.67 14.41
C ALA A 205 -2.05 -9.04 14.03
N ALA A 206 -2.18 -9.30 12.73
CA ALA A 206 -2.53 -10.62 12.23
C ALA A 206 -1.93 -10.86 10.83
N LEU A 207 -1.71 -12.12 10.50
CA LEU A 207 -1.28 -12.61 9.20
C LEU A 207 -2.41 -13.41 8.57
N LEU A 208 -2.65 -13.23 7.27
CA LEU A 208 -3.69 -13.95 6.52
C LEU A 208 -3.06 -14.86 5.46
N PRO A 209 -3.54 -16.10 5.30
CA PRO A 209 -3.10 -17.02 4.24
C PRO A 209 -3.76 -16.63 2.91
N TYR A 210 -3.54 -15.41 2.47
CA TYR A 210 -4.17 -14.82 1.29
C TYR A 210 -3.09 -14.19 0.43
N PHE A 211 -3.23 -14.26 -0.88
CA PHE A 211 -2.31 -13.67 -1.84
C PHE A 211 -3.02 -12.49 -2.50
N GLY A 212 -2.61 -11.28 -2.13
CA GLY A 212 -3.39 -10.09 -2.46
C GLY A 212 -2.74 -9.16 -3.48
N LEU A 213 -1.42 -9.16 -3.60
CA LEU A 213 -0.70 -8.27 -4.50
C LEU A 213 0.16 -9.07 -5.48
N HIS A 214 0.25 -8.59 -6.70
CA HIS A 214 1.12 -9.10 -7.75
C HIS A 214 2.31 -8.15 -7.89
N TYR A 215 3.44 -8.54 -7.28
CA TYR A 215 4.70 -7.81 -7.33
C TYR A 215 5.43 -8.10 -8.64
N ARG A 216 5.63 -7.07 -9.45
CA ARG A 216 6.24 -7.20 -10.77
C ARG A 216 7.76 -7.34 -10.71
N VAL A 217 8.28 -8.49 -11.15
CA VAL A 217 9.71 -8.77 -11.12
C VAL A 217 10.42 -8.58 -12.46
N ASP A 218 9.71 -8.32 -13.55
CA ASP A 218 10.28 -8.10 -14.89
C ASP A 218 10.47 -6.61 -15.25
N ASN A 219 10.10 -5.68 -14.37
CA ASN A 219 10.40 -4.26 -14.54
C ASN A 219 11.90 -4.00 -14.34
N THR A 220 12.61 -3.74 -15.47
CA THR A 220 14.06 -3.48 -15.45
C THR A 220 14.43 -2.08 -14.93
N ALA A 221 13.45 -1.17 -14.86
CA ALA A 221 13.62 0.19 -14.35
C ALA A 221 13.28 0.31 -12.86
N SER A 222 12.92 -0.80 -12.19
CA SER A 222 12.63 -0.83 -10.75
C SER A 222 13.87 -0.40 -9.95
N SER A 223 13.64 0.37 -8.87
CA SER A 223 14.69 0.81 -7.94
C SER A 223 15.48 -0.34 -7.32
N CYS A 224 14.87 -1.52 -7.18
CA CYS A 224 15.54 -2.73 -6.70
C CYS A 224 16.58 -3.31 -7.67
N LYS A 225 16.55 -2.90 -8.95
CA LYS A 225 17.45 -3.38 -10.01
C LYS A 225 18.43 -2.33 -10.52
N SER A 226 18.24 -1.05 -10.17
CA SER A 226 19.19 0.00 -10.52
C SER A 226 20.44 -0.14 -9.66
N SER A 227 21.45 -0.87 -10.16
CA SER A 227 22.81 -0.79 -9.64
C SER A 227 23.40 0.57 -10.00
N THR A 228 23.41 1.48 -9.04
CA THR A 228 24.29 2.65 -9.02
C THR A 228 25.39 2.46 -8.01
#